data_bbe04e5edbd3a73e8d6379324eaaf8e7
#
_entry.id   bbe04e5edbd3a73e8d6379324eaaf8e7
#
_cell.length_a   1.000
_cell.length_b   1.000
_cell.length_c   1.000
_cell.angle_alpha   90.00
_cell.angle_beta   90.00
_cell.angle_gamma   90.00
#
_symmetry.space_group_name_H-M   'P 1'
#
loop_
_entity.id
_entity.type
_entity.pdbx_description
1 polymer ?
#
loop_
_entity_poly.entity_id
_entity_poly.type
_entity_poly.pdbx_seq_one_letter_code
_entity_poly.pdbx_strand_id
1 'polypeptide(L)'
;DDARLVLTVLAEAERFGAVCANRLEVLELLTRDGRAAGVRARDAETGETIAVRAANVVNATGVWADRLRPEELHDEAEVPRIRPSRGTHITLAQSTLPLAGGAIVPAGGGRTIFALPWLGSTLVGTTDNDYEADGLDHVRPAVEDVDYLLEATNAFFGVELGHGDVTGAYAGVRPLISTGDPKKSVDISRKAELYETSSGMITITGGKLTTFRRMAKMAVDRLVEREARDAPCRTHEIPLGQAIDPGELPRVEGVPAEAYARLASRYGHAARDVLAVAAERGELAQPIVAGGPADLLAEAVHGARAEQARSVGDTLLRRTRVALLAAREATDGAAAARVAQAMAPELGWDDAEARRQAAMFADEAAAEGIVLTP
;
A
#
# COMPACT_ATOMS: atom_id res chain seq x y z
N ASP A 1 -7.38 2.98 4.48
CA ASP A 1 -6.34 1.92 4.39
C ASP A 1 -6.20 1.46 2.94
N ASP A 2 -5.23 2.09 2.23
CA ASP A 2 -5.01 1.90 0.78
C ASP A 2 -4.51 0.50 0.47
N ALA A 3 -3.58 -0.06 1.26
CA ALA A 3 -3.12 -1.41 0.99
C ALA A 3 -4.23 -2.44 1.20
N ARG A 4 -5.10 -2.26 2.19
CA ARG A 4 -6.27 -3.13 2.37
C ARG A 4 -7.22 -3.02 1.18
N LEU A 5 -7.45 -1.81 0.65
CA LEU A 5 -8.24 -1.62 -0.56
C LEU A 5 -7.64 -2.40 -1.74
N VAL A 6 -6.32 -2.29 -1.96
CA VAL A 6 -5.62 -3.00 -3.05
C VAL A 6 -5.76 -4.52 -2.88
N LEU A 7 -5.50 -5.05 -1.67
CA LEU A 7 -5.65 -6.49 -1.40
C LEU A 7 -7.08 -6.98 -1.66
N THR A 8 -8.09 -6.20 -1.28
CA THR A 8 -9.49 -6.54 -1.54
C THR A 8 -9.81 -6.55 -3.04
N VAL A 9 -9.28 -5.59 -3.80
CA VAL A 9 -9.43 -5.55 -5.27
C VAL A 9 -8.75 -6.75 -5.92
N LEU A 10 -7.54 -7.13 -5.46
CA LEU A 10 -6.82 -8.31 -5.96
C LEU A 10 -7.61 -9.60 -5.68
N ALA A 11 -8.12 -9.77 -4.46
CA ALA A 11 -8.94 -10.93 -4.09
C ALA A 11 -10.20 -11.04 -4.97
N GLU A 12 -10.87 -9.92 -5.26
CA GLU A 12 -12.01 -9.91 -6.20
C GLU A 12 -11.57 -10.23 -7.63
N ALA A 13 -10.41 -9.74 -8.08
CA ALA A 13 -9.89 -10.06 -9.40
C ALA A 13 -9.60 -11.57 -9.53
N GLU A 14 -8.98 -12.18 -8.53
CA GLU A 14 -8.73 -13.64 -8.47
C GLU A 14 -10.02 -14.45 -8.47
N ARG A 15 -11.06 -13.99 -7.76
CA ARG A 15 -12.40 -14.61 -7.80
C ARG A 15 -13.00 -14.61 -9.20
N PHE A 16 -12.64 -13.65 -10.05
CA PHE A 16 -13.01 -13.60 -11.48
C PHE A 16 -11.99 -14.27 -12.40
N GLY A 17 -11.01 -14.98 -11.87
CA GLY A 17 -10.05 -15.78 -12.64
C GLY A 17 -8.78 -15.05 -13.04
N ALA A 18 -8.50 -13.88 -12.49
CA ALA A 18 -7.19 -13.26 -12.65
C ALA A 18 -6.11 -14.05 -11.90
N VAL A 19 -4.89 -14.00 -12.41
CA VAL A 19 -3.71 -14.47 -11.70
C VAL A 19 -2.95 -13.25 -11.21
N CYS A 20 -2.89 -13.08 -9.89
CA CYS A 20 -2.14 -12.00 -9.24
C CYS A 20 -0.83 -12.57 -8.70
N ALA A 21 0.29 -11.96 -9.06
CA ALA A 21 1.60 -12.37 -8.57
C ALA A 21 2.42 -11.15 -8.18
N ASN A 22 2.91 -11.14 -6.94
CA ASN A 22 3.87 -10.16 -6.47
C ASN A 22 5.30 -10.67 -6.67
N ARG A 23 6.31 -9.84 -6.36
CA ARG A 23 7.73 -10.15 -6.48
C ARG A 23 8.18 -10.60 -7.88
N LEU A 24 7.42 -10.22 -8.89
CA LEU A 24 7.77 -10.39 -10.30
C LEU A 24 8.12 -9.02 -10.89
N GLU A 25 9.42 -8.74 -10.99
CA GLU A 25 9.92 -7.51 -11.60
C GLU A 25 9.86 -7.63 -13.12
N VAL A 26 9.11 -6.76 -13.78
CA VAL A 26 9.10 -6.68 -15.24
C VAL A 26 10.39 -6.02 -15.72
N LEU A 27 11.18 -6.75 -16.50
CA LEU A 27 12.47 -6.31 -17.01
C LEU A 27 12.34 -5.64 -18.38
N GLU A 28 11.51 -6.21 -19.26
CA GLU A 28 11.34 -5.73 -20.63
C GLU A 28 10.00 -6.13 -21.23
N LEU A 29 9.57 -5.38 -22.24
CA LEU A 29 8.44 -5.71 -23.10
C LEU A 29 8.88 -6.73 -24.15
N LEU A 30 8.16 -7.83 -24.28
CA LEU A 30 8.31 -8.77 -25.39
C LEU A 30 7.51 -8.28 -26.58
N THR A 31 8.12 -8.26 -27.75
CA THR A 31 7.46 -7.86 -29.01
C THR A 31 7.43 -9.01 -30.01
N ARG A 32 6.41 -9.01 -30.86
CA ARG A 32 6.28 -9.86 -32.03
C ARG A 32 5.75 -9.03 -33.17
N ASP A 33 6.46 -9.02 -34.29
CA ASP A 33 6.12 -8.22 -35.48
C ASP A 33 5.89 -6.72 -35.14
N GLY A 34 6.73 -6.16 -34.24
CA GLY A 34 6.64 -4.78 -33.77
C GLY A 34 5.50 -4.51 -32.77
N ARG A 35 4.74 -5.52 -32.37
CA ARG A 35 3.62 -5.36 -31.40
C ARG A 35 3.97 -5.98 -30.05
N ALA A 36 3.46 -5.37 -28.98
CA ALA A 36 3.55 -5.92 -27.62
C ALA A 36 2.90 -7.31 -27.57
N ALA A 37 3.64 -8.29 -27.09
CA ALA A 37 3.25 -9.70 -27.07
C ALA A 37 3.48 -10.36 -25.70
N GLY A 38 3.78 -9.60 -24.69
CA GLY A 38 4.03 -10.07 -23.33
C GLY A 38 5.14 -9.30 -22.64
N VAL A 39 5.64 -9.85 -21.55
CA VAL A 39 6.76 -9.29 -20.77
C VAL A 39 7.73 -10.38 -20.36
N ARG A 40 9.00 -10.01 -20.18
CA ARG A 40 9.97 -10.79 -19.45
C ARG A 40 10.03 -10.29 -18.01
N ALA A 41 9.86 -11.19 -17.07
CA ALA A 41 9.87 -10.84 -15.65
C ALA A 41 10.89 -11.68 -14.89
N ARG A 42 11.42 -11.14 -13.81
CA ARG A 42 12.33 -11.81 -12.89
C ARG A 42 11.61 -12.04 -11.56
N ASP A 43 11.65 -13.26 -11.09
CA ASP A 43 11.26 -13.60 -9.73
C ASP A 43 12.31 -13.05 -8.76
N ALA A 44 11.89 -12.17 -7.85
CA ALA A 44 12.79 -11.53 -6.89
C ALA A 44 13.26 -12.49 -5.76
N GLU A 45 12.59 -13.62 -5.56
CA GLU A 45 12.97 -14.62 -4.55
C GLU A 45 13.98 -15.63 -5.10
N THR A 46 13.77 -16.12 -6.31
CA THR A 46 14.61 -17.15 -6.92
C THR A 46 15.67 -16.60 -7.87
N GLY A 47 15.47 -15.37 -8.38
CA GLY A 47 16.29 -14.78 -9.44
C GLY A 47 15.98 -15.33 -10.83
N GLU A 48 15.09 -16.30 -10.96
CA GLU A 48 14.71 -16.90 -12.25
C GLU A 48 13.98 -15.89 -13.14
N THR A 49 14.24 -16.00 -14.44
CA THR A 49 13.57 -15.16 -15.44
C THR A 49 12.53 -15.96 -16.20
N ILE A 50 11.31 -15.43 -16.25
CA ILE A 50 10.19 -16.04 -16.95
C ILE A 50 9.67 -15.14 -18.06
N ALA A 51 9.10 -15.72 -19.11
CA ALA A 51 8.42 -15.01 -20.19
C ALA A 51 6.91 -15.22 -20.06
N VAL A 52 6.18 -14.13 -19.83
CA VAL A 52 4.71 -14.12 -19.81
C VAL A 52 4.22 -13.58 -21.14
N ARG A 53 3.55 -14.43 -21.92
CA ARG A 53 2.99 -14.05 -23.23
C ARG A 53 1.55 -13.57 -23.07
N ALA A 54 1.18 -12.51 -23.80
CA ALA A 54 -0.15 -11.92 -23.75
C ALA A 54 -0.52 -11.32 -25.12
N ALA A 55 -1.81 -11.28 -25.41
CA ALA A 55 -2.35 -10.58 -26.58
C ALA A 55 -2.29 -9.05 -26.41
N ASN A 56 -2.40 -8.57 -25.17
CA ASN A 56 -2.32 -7.16 -24.81
C ASN A 56 -1.45 -6.98 -23.56
N VAL A 57 -0.79 -5.85 -23.47
CA VAL A 57 -0.01 -5.44 -22.28
C VAL A 57 -0.49 -4.07 -21.82
N VAL A 58 -0.79 -3.96 -20.53
CA VAL A 58 -1.16 -2.69 -19.88
C VAL A 58 -0.07 -2.34 -18.86
N ASN A 59 0.55 -1.19 -19.05
CA ASN A 59 1.47 -0.61 -18.10
C ASN A 59 0.66 0.27 -17.11
N ALA A 60 0.51 -0.20 -15.88
CA ALA A 60 -0.15 0.52 -14.79
C ALA A 60 0.79 0.66 -13.58
N THR A 61 2.09 0.83 -13.83
CA THR A 61 3.16 0.77 -12.82
C THR A 61 3.34 2.08 -12.03
N GLY A 62 2.41 3.03 -12.14
CA GLY A 62 2.41 4.24 -11.31
C GLY A 62 3.67 5.09 -11.53
N VAL A 63 4.42 5.35 -10.46
CA VAL A 63 5.64 6.19 -10.52
C VAL A 63 6.76 5.59 -11.37
N TRP A 64 6.70 4.29 -11.68
CA TRP A 64 7.67 3.60 -12.53
C TRP A 64 7.22 3.48 -13.99
N ALA A 65 6.09 4.07 -14.39
CA ALA A 65 5.56 3.88 -15.75
C ALA A 65 6.53 4.32 -16.86
N ASP A 66 7.38 5.31 -16.58
CA ASP A 66 8.38 5.78 -17.53
C ASP A 66 9.54 4.78 -17.76
N ARG A 67 9.77 3.82 -16.84
CA ARG A 67 10.81 2.79 -17.02
C ARG A 67 10.54 1.82 -18.17
N LEU A 68 9.27 1.63 -18.53
CA LEU A 68 8.85 0.79 -19.66
C LEU A 68 8.53 1.62 -20.93
N ARG A 69 8.84 2.90 -20.91
CA ARG A 69 8.65 3.77 -22.07
C ARG A 69 9.65 3.42 -23.15
N PRO A 70 9.23 3.16 -24.40
CA PRO A 70 10.14 2.98 -25.52
C PRO A 70 11.05 4.20 -25.74
N GLU A 71 12.30 3.98 -26.17
CA GLU A 71 13.28 5.06 -26.37
C GLU A 71 12.78 6.13 -27.37
N GLU A 72 12.09 5.71 -28.43
CA GLU A 72 11.51 6.61 -29.42
C GLU A 72 10.51 7.62 -28.85
N LEU A 73 9.94 7.36 -27.67
CA LEU A 73 9.01 8.27 -26.99
C LEU A 73 9.70 9.19 -25.98
N HIS A 74 10.99 9.02 -25.72
CA HIS A 74 11.72 9.84 -24.74
C HIS A 74 11.91 11.29 -25.20
N ASP A 75 11.99 11.51 -26.50
CA ASP A 75 12.19 12.84 -27.11
C ASP A 75 10.90 13.53 -27.54
N GLU A 76 9.75 12.85 -27.46
CA GLU A 76 8.47 13.45 -27.80
C GLU A 76 8.00 14.39 -26.67
N ALA A 77 7.99 15.68 -26.93
CA ALA A 77 7.61 16.73 -25.97
C ALA A 77 6.12 16.63 -25.52
N GLU A 78 5.29 15.96 -26.30
CA GLU A 78 3.85 15.78 -26.02
C GLU A 78 3.55 14.58 -25.11
N VAL A 79 4.51 13.69 -24.90
CA VAL A 79 4.30 12.52 -24.04
C VAL A 79 4.46 12.91 -22.58
N PRO A 80 3.41 12.69 -21.77
CA PRO A 80 3.45 13.04 -20.35
C PRO A 80 4.61 12.36 -19.62
N ARG A 81 5.33 13.12 -18.80
CA ARG A 81 6.40 12.58 -17.92
C ARG A 81 5.94 12.57 -16.48
N ILE A 82 6.38 11.56 -15.73
CA ILE A 82 6.09 11.48 -14.31
C ILE A 82 7.02 12.40 -13.54
N ARG A 83 6.42 13.24 -12.70
CA ARG A 83 7.11 14.08 -11.72
C ARG A 83 6.66 13.66 -10.33
N PRO A 84 7.47 12.90 -9.59
CA PRO A 84 7.09 12.41 -8.28
C PRO A 84 6.89 13.55 -7.27
N SER A 85 5.84 13.45 -6.45
CA SER A 85 5.62 14.35 -5.32
C SER A 85 5.45 13.55 -4.05
N ARG A 86 6.26 13.85 -3.02
CA ARG A 86 6.19 13.20 -1.71
C ARG A 86 5.06 13.74 -0.87
N GLY A 87 4.31 12.84 -0.24
CA GLY A 87 3.35 13.15 0.80
C GLY A 87 3.66 12.36 2.06
N THR A 88 3.81 13.07 3.18
CA THR A 88 4.13 12.53 4.50
C THR A 88 2.89 12.51 5.39
N HIS A 89 2.76 11.45 6.19
CA HIS A 89 1.74 11.31 7.23
C HIS A 89 2.40 10.88 8.53
N ILE A 90 1.80 11.29 9.65
CA ILE A 90 2.14 10.84 10.98
C ILE A 90 0.93 10.26 11.68
N THR A 91 1.16 9.33 12.59
CA THR A 91 0.13 8.79 13.48
C THR A 91 0.40 9.21 14.91
N LEU A 92 -0.66 9.47 15.65
CA LEU A 92 -0.66 9.84 17.05
C LEU A 92 -1.57 8.89 17.83
N ALA A 93 -1.26 8.57 19.06
CA ALA A 93 -2.16 7.79 19.89
C ALA A 93 -3.50 8.54 20.06
N GLN A 94 -4.61 7.81 20.05
CA GLN A 94 -5.94 8.43 20.28
C GLN A 94 -6.04 9.09 21.66
N SER A 95 -5.27 8.63 22.66
CA SER A 95 -5.18 9.27 23.96
C SER A 95 -4.46 10.62 23.92
N THR A 96 -3.56 10.81 22.97
CA THR A 96 -2.77 12.05 22.80
C THR A 96 -3.55 13.10 22.02
N LEU A 97 -4.22 12.71 20.94
CA LEU A 97 -5.11 13.58 20.16
C LEU A 97 -6.43 12.84 19.85
N PRO A 98 -7.42 12.88 20.78
CA PRO A 98 -8.69 12.21 20.59
C PRO A 98 -9.56 12.95 19.58
N LEU A 99 -9.95 12.25 18.49
CA LEU A 99 -10.86 12.79 17.51
C LEU A 99 -12.10 11.89 17.35
N ALA A 100 -13.29 12.49 17.43
CA ALA A 100 -14.54 11.83 17.15
C ALA A 100 -14.90 11.84 15.64
N GLY A 101 -14.27 12.71 14.87
CA GLY A 101 -14.51 12.87 13.42
C GLY A 101 -13.31 13.51 12.74
N GLY A 102 -13.32 13.54 11.41
CA GLY A 102 -12.25 14.15 10.63
C GLY A 102 -12.26 15.68 10.73
N ALA A 103 -11.08 16.29 10.80
CA ALA A 103 -10.87 17.72 10.76
C ALA A 103 -10.05 18.15 9.54
N ILE A 104 -10.42 19.29 8.95
CA ILE A 104 -9.60 20.00 7.96
C ILE A 104 -8.83 21.07 8.71
N VAL A 105 -7.52 20.94 8.76
CA VAL A 105 -6.62 21.76 9.55
C VAL A 105 -5.90 22.76 8.65
N PRO A 106 -6.08 24.08 8.82
CA PRO A 106 -5.29 25.08 8.11
C PRO A 106 -3.79 24.94 8.46
N ALA A 107 -2.93 24.93 7.45
CA ALA A 107 -1.52 24.66 7.59
C ALA A 107 -0.60 25.75 6.99
N GLY A 108 -1.09 26.99 6.96
CA GLY A 108 -0.37 28.11 6.40
C GLY A 108 -0.32 28.16 4.88
N GLY A 109 -0.04 29.34 4.31
CA GLY A 109 0.11 29.51 2.85
C GLY A 109 -1.10 29.14 2.00
N GLY A 110 -2.31 29.13 2.57
CA GLY A 110 -3.54 28.68 1.89
C GLY A 110 -3.66 27.15 1.77
N ARG A 111 -2.78 26.38 2.40
CA ARG A 111 -2.80 24.91 2.42
C ARG A 111 -3.65 24.38 3.57
N THR A 112 -4.12 23.17 3.42
CA THR A 112 -4.80 22.41 4.47
C THR A 112 -4.23 21.00 4.55
N ILE A 113 -4.25 20.46 5.77
CA ILE A 113 -3.99 19.04 6.05
C ILE A 113 -5.24 18.42 6.69
N PHE A 114 -5.25 17.13 6.85
CA PHE A 114 -6.33 16.42 7.53
C PHE A 114 -5.83 15.82 8.84
N ALA A 115 -6.69 15.82 9.85
CA ALA A 115 -6.54 15.00 11.04
C ALA A 115 -7.76 14.07 11.10
N LEU A 116 -7.53 12.76 11.07
CA LEU A 116 -8.58 11.75 10.90
C LEU A 116 -8.48 10.67 11.97
N PRO A 117 -9.61 10.24 12.57
CA PRO A 117 -9.64 8.96 13.29
C PRO A 117 -9.24 7.83 12.35
N TRP A 118 -8.26 7.03 12.73
CA TRP A 118 -7.74 5.97 11.88
C TRP A 118 -7.23 4.77 12.68
N LEU A 119 -7.90 3.63 12.55
CA LEU A 119 -7.49 2.36 13.18
C LEU A 119 -7.23 2.44 14.70
N GLY A 120 -7.98 3.26 15.42
CA GLY A 120 -7.79 3.49 16.86
C GLY A 120 -6.67 4.48 17.21
N SER A 121 -6.20 5.23 16.24
CA SER A 121 -5.23 6.33 16.36
C SER A 121 -5.75 7.56 15.64
N THR A 122 -4.99 8.65 15.66
CA THR A 122 -5.24 9.83 14.81
C THR A 122 -4.17 9.91 13.74
N LEU A 123 -4.59 9.91 12.48
CA LEU A 123 -3.74 10.12 11.31
C LEU A 123 -3.73 11.59 10.93
N VAL A 124 -2.55 12.19 10.79
CA VAL A 124 -2.36 13.57 10.37
C VAL A 124 -1.56 13.61 9.06
N GLY A 125 -2.02 14.35 8.09
CA GLY A 125 -1.37 14.52 6.79
C GLY A 125 -2.29 15.23 5.79
N THR A 126 -1.79 15.62 4.65
CA THR A 126 -0.51 15.21 4.05
C THR A 126 0.28 16.43 3.61
N THR A 127 1.58 16.27 3.45
CA THR A 127 2.43 17.22 2.74
C THR A 127 2.35 17.01 1.22
N ASP A 128 2.89 17.93 0.44
CA ASP A 128 2.95 17.87 -1.03
C ASP A 128 4.22 18.60 -1.50
N ASN A 129 5.32 17.87 -1.57
CA ASN A 129 6.64 18.40 -1.89
C ASN A 129 7.25 17.64 -3.08
N ASP A 130 7.96 18.34 -3.95
CA ASP A 130 8.70 17.72 -5.05
C ASP A 130 9.66 16.65 -4.51
N TYR A 131 9.79 15.55 -5.21
CA TYR A 131 10.63 14.43 -4.84
C TYR A 131 11.62 14.09 -5.94
N GLU A 132 12.89 14.38 -5.70
CA GLU A 132 14.00 14.24 -6.68
C GLU A 132 15.04 13.19 -6.25
N ALA A 133 14.73 12.35 -5.23
CA ALA A 133 15.69 11.34 -4.78
C ALA A 133 15.81 10.16 -5.77
N ASP A 134 16.97 9.50 -5.74
CA ASP A 134 17.34 8.43 -6.68
C ASP A 134 16.53 7.13 -6.50
N GLY A 135 15.78 6.97 -5.39
CA GLY A 135 15.00 5.77 -5.07
C GLY A 135 13.52 6.06 -4.89
N LEU A 136 12.67 5.21 -5.47
CA LEU A 136 11.21 5.26 -5.32
C LEU A 136 10.66 4.08 -4.50
N ASP A 137 11.53 3.14 -4.13
CA ASP A 137 11.12 1.90 -3.47
C ASP A 137 10.92 2.10 -1.96
N HIS A 138 11.76 2.96 -1.34
CA HIS A 138 11.65 3.37 0.07
C HIS A 138 11.66 4.89 0.17
N VAL A 139 10.54 5.45 0.57
CA VAL A 139 10.35 6.90 0.66
C VAL A 139 10.20 7.31 2.13
N ARG A 140 11.23 7.97 2.66
CA ARG A 140 11.25 8.40 4.06
C ARG A 140 10.48 9.70 4.27
N PRO A 141 9.74 9.85 5.39
CA PRO A 141 9.32 11.15 5.88
C PRO A 141 10.53 12.09 6.05
N ALA A 142 10.43 13.32 5.57
CA ALA A 142 11.42 14.34 5.89
C ALA A 142 11.09 14.96 7.24
N VAL A 143 12.12 15.36 7.99
CA VAL A 143 11.95 16.00 9.30
C VAL A 143 11.11 17.27 9.17
N GLU A 144 11.36 18.06 8.14
CA GLU A 144 10.64 19.31 7.85
C GLU A 144 9.16 19.07 7.55
N ASP A 145 8.83 17.92 6.92
CA ASP A 145 7.44 17.54 6.68
C ASP A 145 6.74 17.22 8.00
N VAL A 146 7.42 16.51 8.91
CA VAL A 146 6.88 16.15 10.23
C VAL A 146 6.69 17.41 11.09
N ASP A 147 7.67 18.31 11.14
CA ASP A 147 7.59 19.58 11.84
C ASP A 147 6.40 20.41 11.37
N TYR A 148 6.23 20.53 10.06
CA TYR A 148 5.08 21.21 9.44
C TYR A 148 3.73 20.62 9.87
N LEU A 149 3.62 19.28 9.91
CA LEU A 149 2.39 18.61 10.33
C LEU A 149 2.11 18.83 11.82
N LEU A 150 3.13 18.75 12.66
CA LEU A 150 3.01 18.99 14.12
C LEU A 150 2.67 20.44 14.41
N GLU A 151 3.33 21.41 13.76
CA GLU A 151 3.07 22.83 13.94
C GLU A 151 1.62 23.20 13.60
N ALA A 152 1.14 22.76 12.42
CA ALA A 152 -0.24 22.98 12.00
C ALA A 152 -1.26 22.34 12.96
N THR A 153 -0.98 21.13 13.45
CA THR A 153 -1.83 20.41 14.40
C THR A 153 -1.87 21.13 15.74
N ASN A 154 -0.71 21.51 16.28
CA ASN A 154 -0.58 22.25 17.54
C ASN A 154 -1.35 23.58 17.51
N ALA A 155 -1.15 24.34 16.44
CA ALA A 155 -1.82 25.64 16.26
C ALA A 155 -3.36 25.50 16.19
N PHE A 156 -3.86 24.47 15.53
CA PHE A 156 -5.31 24.29 15.32
C PHE A 156 -6.02 23.73 16.55
N PHE A 157 -5.43 22.72 17.21
CA PHE A 157 -6.06 22.05 18.35
C PHE A 157 -5.68 22.65 19.70
N GLY A 158 -4.70 23.57 19.75
CA GLY A 158 -4.21 24.18 21.00
C GLY A 158 -3.49 23.18 21.90
N VAL A 159 -2.67 22.30 21.30
CA VAL A 159 -1.89 21.26 21.97
C VAL A 159 -0.39 21.50 21.75
N GLU A 160 0.46 20.79 22.50
CA GLU A 160 1.94 20.88 22.41
C GLU A 160 2.51 19.49 22.09
N LEU A 161 2.33 19.03 20.84
CA LEU A 161 2.84 17.76 20.34
C LEU A 161 4.27 17.92 19.81
N GLY A 162 5.11 16.94 20.06
CA GLY A 162 6.46 16.82 19.53
C GLY A 162 6.70 15.49 18.84
N HIS A 163 7.92 15.26 18.31
CA HIS A 163 8.32 14.00 17.67
C HIS A 163 8.14 12.79 18.61
N GLY A 164 8.26 13.00 19.94
CA GLY A 164 8.06 11.96 20.95
C GLY A 164 6.63 11.40 20.99
N ASP A 165 5.63 12.18 20.59
CA ASP A 165 4.21 11.80 20.59
C ASP A 165 3.80 11.04 19.33
N VAL A 166 4.65 11.04 18.29
CA VAL A 166 4.39 10.33 17.05
C VAL A 166 4.59 8.84 17.26
N THR A 167 3.54 8.05 17.02
CA THR A 167 3.54 6.59 17.15
C THR A 167 4.03 5.89 15.91
N GLY A 168 4.03 6.57 14.77
CA GLY A 168 4.56 6.10 13.50
C GLY A 168 4.49 7.19 12.43
N ALA A 169 5.35 7.08 11.43
CA ALA A 169 5.38 7.98 10.29
C ALA A 169 5.56 7.20 9.00
N TYR A 170 5.05 7.73 7.90
CA TYR A 170 5.28 7.17 6.57
C TYR A 170 5.17 8.24 5.49
N ALA A 171 5.84 8.00 4.38
CA ALA A 171 5.72 8.82 3.19
C ALA A 171 5.49 7.95 1.96
N GLY A 172 5.00 8.57 0.91
CA GLY A 172 4.83 7.95 -0.39
C GLY A 172 4.90 9.00 -1.49
N VAL A 173 5.10 8.55 -2.72
CA VAL A 173 5.17 9.44 -3.89
C VAL A 173 3.93 9.32 -4.76
N ARG A 174 3.46 10.46 -5.22
CA ARG A 174 2.36 10.57 -6.19
C ARG A 174 2.94 10.61 -7.60
N PRO A 175 2.40 9.84 -8.55
CA PRO A 175 2.79 9.90 -9.96
C PRO A 175 2.11 11.10 -10.63
N LEU A 176 2.54 12.32 -10.32
CA LEU A 176 2.02 13.51 -11.00
C LEU A 176 2.53 13.55 -12.44
N ILE A 177 1.69 14.04 -13.34
CA ILE A 177 2.00 14.06 -14.77
C ILE A 177 2.25 15.51 -15.21
N SER A 178 3.49 15.77 -15.67
CA SER A 178 3.87 17.05 -16.24
C SER A 178 3.66 17.03 -17.75
N THR A 179 2.81 17.92 -18.25
CA THR A 179 2.68 18.26 -19.68
C THR A 179 3.16 19.70 -19.86
N GLY A 180 4.44 19.89 -20.14
CA GLY A 180 5.04 21.22 -20.23
C GLY A 180 5.95 21.55 -19.05
N ASP A 181 6.22 22.84 -18.79
CA ASP A 181 7.13 23.33 -17.75
C ASP A 181 6.39 23.97 -16.56
N PRO A 182 5.70 23.18 -15.71
CA PRO A 182 5.18 23.71 -14.46
C PRO A 182 6.31 23.79 -13.44
N LYS A 183 6.50 24.99 -12.89
CA LYS A 183 7.60 25.28 -11.96
C LYS A 183 7.49 24.54 -10.62
N LYS A 184 6.31 23.99 -10.24
CA LYS A 184 6.08 23.27 -8.98
C LYS A 184 5.06 22.16 -9.15
N SER A 185 5.20 21.08 -8.37
CA SER A 185 4.28 19.92 -8.35
C SER A 185 2.83 20.29 -7.99
N VAL A 186 2.62 21.31 -7.18
CA VAL A 186 1.27 21.81 -6.80
C VAL A 186 0.44 22.31 -7.97
N ASP A 187 1.08 22.72 -9.08
CA ASP A 187 0.44 23.26 -10.28
C ASP A 187 0.14 22.15 -11.31
N ILE A 188 0.53 20.91 -11.03
CA ILE A 188 0.40 19.79 -11.96
C ILE A 188 -1.00 19.15 -11.87
N SER A 189 -1.55 18.80 -13.04
CA SER A 189 -2.82 18.12 -13.16
C SER A 189 -2.80 16.75 -12.46
N ARG A 190 -3.83 16.48 -11.64
CA ARG A 190 -4.07 15.15 -11.01
C ARG A 190 -5.08 14.32 -11.81
N LYS A 191 -5.21 14.57 -13.12
CA LYS A 191 -6.01 13.73 -14.00
C LYS A 191 -5.25 12.47 -14.37
N ALA A 192 -5.98 11.39 -14.61
CA ALA A 192 -5.41 10.19 -15.19
C ALA A 192 -5.17 10.42 -16.69
N GLU A 193 -4.02 9.94 -17.15
CA GLU A 193 -3.67 9.95 -18.58
C GLU A 193 -3.57 8.51 -19.07
N LEU A 194 -4.13 8.28 -20.26
CA LEU A 194 -4.06 7.01 -20.97
C LEU A 194 -3.49 7.26 -22.35
N TYR A 195 -2.42 6.57 -22.69
CA TYR A 195 -1.82 6.62 -24.01
C TYR A 195 -1.42 5.23 -24.50
N GLU A 196 -1.25 5.09 -25.80
CA GLU A 196 -0.87 3.85 -26.46
C GLU A 196 0.44 4.06 -27.22
N THR A 197 1.40 3.19 -26.99
CA THR A 197 2.69 3.21 -27.69
C THR A 197 2.55 2.66 -29.11
N SER A 198 3.56 2.88 -29.96
CA SER A 198 3.63 2.31 -31.31
C SER A 198 3.53 0.79 -31.34
N SER A 199 4.02 0.13 -30.28
CA SER A 199 3.89 -1.32 -30.10
C SER A 199 2.47 -1.78 -29.69
N GLY A 200 1.58 -0.85 -29.37
CA GLY A 200 0.23 -1.14 -28.89
C GLY A 200 0.15 -1.44 -27.38
N MET A 201 1.21 -1.22 -26.60
CA MET A 201 1.12 -1.24 -25.14
C MET A 201 0.29 -0.05 -24.67
N ILE A 202 -0.67 -0.30 -23.78
CA ILE A 202 -1.48 0.76 -23.16
C ILE A 202 -0.82 1.16 -21.85
N THR A 203 -0.59 2.45 -21.64
CA THR A 203 -0.13 3.00 -20.35
C THR A 203 -1.23 3.83 -19.72
N ILE A 204 -1.54 3.56 -18.45
CA ILE A 204 -2.43 4.36 -17.60
C ILE A 204 -1.66 4.82 -16.37
N THR A 205 -1.60 6.13 -16.15
CA THR A 205 -0.83 6.73 -15.04
C THR A 205 -1.48 8.00 -14.52
N GLY A 206 -0.94 8.61 -13.46
CA GLY A 206 -1.52 9.77 -12.80
C GLY A 206 -2.79 9.45 -12.01
N GLY A 207 -3.71 10.39 -11.96
CA GLY A 207 -4.99 10.22 -11.26
C GLY A 207 -4.89 10.21 -9.73
N LYS A 208 -5.86 9.59 -9.10
CA LYS A 208 -5.97 9.45 -7.64
C LYS A 208 -6.40 8.04 -7.29
N LEU A 209 -5.98 7.53 -6.14
CA LEU A 209 -6.46 6.23 -5.64
C LEU A 209 -7.99 6.17 -5.58
N THR A 210 -8.65 7.25 -5.15
CA THR A 210 -10.12 7.32 -5.09
C THR A 210 -10.82 7.20 -6.46
N THR A 211 -10.09 7.36 -7.57
CA THR A 211 -10.60 7.20 -8.94
C THR A 211 -10.11 5.92 -9.62
N PHE A 212 -9.53 4.97 -8.87
CA PHE A 212 -8.94 3.74 -9.39
C PHE A 212 -9.86 2.97 -10.34
N ARG A 213 -11.14 2.80 -9.96
CA ARG A 213 -12.13 2.08 -10.75
C ARG A 213 -12.40 2.75 -12.11
N ARG A 214 -12.45 4.10 -12.14
CA ARG A 214 -12.58 4.86 -13.40
C ARG A 214 -11.33 4.71 -14.27
N MET A 215 -10.15 4.76 -13.68
CA MET A 215 -8.89 4.57 -14.40
C MET A 215 -8.82 3.17 -15.01
N ALA A 216 -9.13 2.13 -14.24
CA ALA A 216 -9.20 0.76 -14.74
C ALA A 216 -10.21 0.63 -15.90
N LYS A 217 -11.40 1.26 -15.76
CA LYS A 217 -12.39 1.29 -16.83
C LYS A 217 -11.81 1.90 -18.13
N MET A 218 -11.09 3.03 -18.05
CA MET A 218 -10.50 3.66 -19.24
C MET A 218 -9.56 2.70 -19.99
N ALA A 219 -8.69 1.98 -19.26
CA ALA A 219 -7.76 1.03 -19.87
C ALA A 219 -8.50 -0.19 -20.46
N VAL A 220 -9.48 -0.73 -19.74
CA VAL A 220 -10.23 -1.91 -20.18
C VAL A 220 -11.16 -1.58 -21.35
N ASP A 221 -11.85 -0.44 -21.35
CA ASP A 221 -12.68 0.00 -22.47
C ASP A 221 -11.83 0.09 -23.77
N ARG A 222 -10.58 0.58 -23.65
CA ARG A 222 -9.66 0.64 -24.79
C ARG A 222 -9.31 -0.75 -25.35
N LEU A 223 -9.16 -1.76 -24.47
CA LEU A 223 -8.96 -3.16 -24.89
C LEU A 223 -10.22 -3.75 -25.53
N VAL A 224 -11.39 -3.47 -24.95
CA VAL A 224 -12.69 -3.93 -25.47
C VAL A 224 -12.92 -3.40 -26.89
N GLU A 225 -12.64 -2.10 -27.12
CA GLU A 225 -12.70 -1.50 -28.46
C GLU A 225 -11.72 -2.17 -29.43
N ARG A 226 -10.46 -2.36 -29.02
CA ARG A 226 -9.41 -2.97 -29.85
C ARG A 226 -9.80 -4.37 -30.32
N GLU A 227 -10.42 -5.13 -29.43
CA GLU A 227 -10.82 -6.51 -29.70
C GLU A 227 -12.24 -6.63 -30.29
N ALA A 228 -12.90 -5.50 -30.57
CA ALA A 228 -14.25 -5.44 -31.07
C ALA A 228 -15.24 -6.30 -30.25
N ARG A 229 -15.11 -6.28 -28.91
CA ARG A 229 -15.98 -7.03 -27.99
C ARG A 229 -17.13 -6.16 -27.51
N ASP A 230 -18.26 -6.81 -27.20
CA ASP A 230 -19.34 -6.20 -26.41
C ASP A 230 -19.20 -6.63 -24.95
N ALA A 231 -18.53 -5.82 -24.16
CA ALA A 231 -18.24 -6.10 -22.75
C ALA A 231 -18.32 -4.83 -21.91
N PRO A 232 -19.53 -4.35 -21.58
CA PRO A 232 -19.71 -3.14 -20.79
C PRO A 232 -19.16 -3.32 -19.35
N CYS A 233 -18.54 -2.25 -18.83
CA CYS A 233 -18.01 -2.25 -17.48
C CYS A 233 -19.13 -2.37 -16.43
N ARG A 234 -19.04 -3.40 -15.58
CA ARG A 234 -19.98 -3.68 -14.49
C ARG A 234 -19.37 -3.59 -13.09
N THR A 235 -18.16 -3.07 -12.97
CA THR A 235 -17.45 -3.00 -11.68
C THR A 235 -18.14 -2.13 -10.64
N HIS A 236 -19.11 -1.30 -11.00
CA HIS A 236 -19.92 -0.52 -10.07
C HIS A 236 -20.98 -1.38 -9.35
N GLU A 237 -21.28 -2.57 -9.86
CA GLU A 237 -22.23 -3.53 -9.29
C GLU A 237 -21.54 -4.54 -8.36
N ILE A 238 -20.20 -4.57 -8.35
CA ILE A 238 -19.41 -5.54 -7.62
C ILE A 238 -19.00 -4.94 -6.27
N PRO A 239 -19.50 -5.47 -5.13
CA PRO A 239 -19.04 -5.04 -3.82
C PRO A 239 -17.59 -5.47 -3.60
N LEU A 240 -16.79 -4.64 -2.96
CA LEU A 240 -15.45 -4.98 -2.50
C LEU A 240 -15.52 -5.56 -1.09
N GLY A 241 -15.47 -6.88 -1.00
CA GLY A 241 -15.68 -7.61 0.24
C GLY A 241 -17.15 -7.59 0.70
N GLN A 242 -17.42 -8.29 1.78
CA GLN A 242 -18.72 -8.33 2.43
C GLN A 242 -18.54 -7.96 3.89
N ALA A 243 -19.25 -6.92 4.35
CA ALA A 243 -19.25 -6.53 5.75
C ALA A 243 -19.86 -7.63 6.63
N ILE A 244 -19.41 -7.74 7.86
CA ILE A 244 -19.92 -8.63 8.88
C ILE A 244 -20.06 -7.88 10.22
N ASP A 245 -21.09 -8.18 10.97
CA ASP A 245 -21.16 -7.72 12.35
C ASP A 245 -20.13 -8.46 13.22
N PRO A 246 -19.31 -7.77 14.02
CA PRO A 246 -18.35 -8.42 14.92
C PRO A 246 -19.00 -9.45 15.87
N GLY A 247 -20.28 -9.27 16.19
CA GLY A 247 -21.05 -10.20 17.01
C GLY A 247 -21.37 -11.53 16.33
N GLU A 248 -21.36 -11.58 15.01
CA GLU A 248 -21.57 -12.80 14.20
C GLU A 248 -20.28 -13.63 14.00
N LEU A 249 -19.15 -13.11 14.44
CA LEU A 249 -17.88 -13.83 14.33
C LEU A 249 -17.77 -14.93 15.40
N PRO A 250 -17.26 -16.13 15.03
CA PRO A 250 -17.04 -17.23 15.98
C PRO A 250 -16.06 -16.78 17.08
N ARG A 251 -16.39 -17.07 18.34
CA ARG A 251 -15.48 -16.79 19.45
C ARG A 251 -14.39 -17.85 19.51
N VAL A 252 -13.13 -17.39 19.59
CA VAL A 252 -11.94 -18.22 19.67
C VAL A 252 -11.25 -17.94 21.00
N GLU A 253 -10.87 -19.00 21.72
CA GLU A 253 -10.17 -18.88 23.00
C GLU A 253 -8.84 -18.13 22.82
N GLY A 254 -8.54 -17.20 23.71
CA GLY A 254 -7.31 -16.39 23.68
C GLY A 254 -7.38 -15.16 22.77
N VAL A 255 -8.39 -15.01 21.91
CA VAL A 255 -8.56 -13.82 21.08
C VAL A 255 -9.16 -12.67 21.90
N PRO A 256 -8.48 -11.51 21.99
CA PRO A 256 -8.98 -10.34 22.72
C PRO A 256 -10.31 -9.83 22.16
N ALA A 257 -11.18 -9.31 23.02
CA ALA A 257 -12.52 -8.86 22.63
C ALA A 257 -12.46 -7.72 21.57
N GLU A 258 -11.51 -6.82 21.69
CA GLU A 258 -11.30 -5.70 20.77
C GLU A 258 -10.80 -6.14 19.37
N ALA A 259 -10.20 -7.32 19.24
CA ALA A 259 -9.76 -7.85 17.96
C ALA A 259 -10.93 -8.13 17.01
N TYR A 260 -12.09 -8.53 17.51
CA TYR A 260 -13.26 -8.88 16.67
C TYR A 260 -13.75 -7.71 15.83
N ALA A 261 -13.85 -6.53 16.41
CA ALA A 261 -14.26 -5.32 15.67
C ALA A 261 -13.22 -4.94 14.61
N ARG A 262 -11.94 -5.09 14.92
CA ARG A 262 -10.82 -4.83 14.00
C ARG A 262 -10.81 -5.84 12.84
N LEU A 263 -10.94 -7.11 13.13
CA LEU A 263 -11.03 -8.18 12.12
C LEU A 263 -12.24 -8.00 11.21
N ALA A 264 -13.42 -7.73 11.76
CA ALA A 264 -14.62 -7.47 10.98
C ALA A 264 -14.46 -6.27 10.04
N SER A 265 -13.88 -5.17 10.55
CA SER A 265 -13.62 -3.96 9.75
C SER A 265 -12.58 -4.18 8.64
N ARG A 266 -11.55 -5.00 8.89
CA ARG A 266 -10.45 -5.24 7.95
C ARG A 266 -10.78 -6.26 6.88
N TYR A 267 -11.41 -7.36 7.28
CA TYR A 267 -11.59 -8.55 6.44
C TYR A 267 -13.06 -8.82 6.06
N GLY A 268 -14.02 -8.15 6.71
CA GLY A 268 -15.42 -8.50 6.52
C GLY A 268 -15.66 -9.98 6.83
N HIS A 269 -16.37 -10.69 5.95
CA HIS A 269 -16.63 -12.13 6.10
C HIS A 269 -15.37 -12.99 6.18
N ALA A 270 -14.26 -12.59 5.51
CA ALA A 270 -12.99 -13.32 5.58
C ALA A 270 -12.32 -13.26 6.97
N ALA A 271 -12.83 -12.44 7.90
CA ALA A 271 -12.44 -12.49 9.30
C ALA A 271 -12.65 -13.88 9.94
N ARG A 272 -13.59 -14.69 9.41
CA ARG A 272 -13.79 -16.08 9.83
C ARG A 272 -12.60 -16.96 9.52
N ASP A 273 -11.94 -16.73 8.37
CA ASP A 273 -10.75 -17.49 7.97
C ASP A 273 -9.57 -17.15 8.88
N VAL A 274 -9.41 -15.86 9.23
CA VAL A 274 -8.38 -15.43 10.21
C VAL A 274 -8.64 -16.06 11.59
N LEU A 275 -9.90 -16.10 12.04
CA LEU A 275 -10.26 -16.72 13.31
C LEU A 275 -10.09 -18.25 13.28
N ALA A 276 -10.33 -18.90 12.14
CA ALA A 276 -10.02 -20.32 11.97
C ALA A 276 -8.52 -20.58 12.13
N VAL A 277 -7.66 -19.75 11.54
CA VAL A 277 -6.20 -19.79 11.75
C VAL A 277 -5.85 -19.56 13.23
N ALA A 278 -6.48 -18.60 13.91
CA ALA A 278 -6.24 -18.34 15.32
C ALA A 278 -6.58 -19.55 16.21
N ALA A 279 -7.56 -20.36 15.79
CA ALA A 279 -7.96 -21.58 16.50
C ALA A 279 -7.00 -22.79 16.27
N GLU A 280 -6.14 -22.76 15.25
CA GLU A 280 -5.20 -23.85 14.96
C GLU A 280 -4.15 -24.00 16.08
N ARG A 281 -3.65 -22.89 16.63
CA ARG A 281 -2.63 -22.83 17.67
C ARG A 281 -2.90 -21.63 18.58
N GLY A 282 -2.97 -21.84 19.90
CA GLY A 282 -3.32 -20.80 20.87
C GLY A 282 -2.41 -19.56 20.84
N GLU A 283 -1.16 -19.71 20.39
CA GLU A 283 -0.25 -18.58 20.20
C GLU A 283 -0.70 -17.62 19.11
N LEU A 284 -1.37 -18.13 18.04
CA LEU A 284 -1.86 -17.31 16.92
C LEU A 284 -3.04 -16.40 17.31
N ALA A 285 -3.73 -16.74 18.40
CA ALA A 285 -4.78 -15.89 18.96
C ALA A 285 -4.23 -14.64 19.69
N GLN A 286 -2.92 -14.57 19.93
CA GLN A 286 -2.30 -13.49 20.66
C GLN A 286 -2.03 -12.26 19.76
N PRO A 287 -2.10 -11.04 20.31
CA PRO A 287 -1.68 -9.83 19.60
C PRO A 287 -0.22 -9.89 19.14
N ILE A 288 0.09 -9.32 17.98
CA ILE A 288 1.44 -9.19 17.45
C ILE A 288 2.34 -8.41 18.44
N VAL A 289 1.83 -7.29 18.95
CA VAL A 289 2.50 -6.47 19.97
C VAL A 289 1.73 -6.62 21.28
N ALA A 290 2.41 -7.07 22.31
CA ALA A 290 1.80 -7.23 23.64
C ALA A 290 1.43 -5.85 24.21
N GLY A 291 0.15 -5.66 24.59
CA GLY A 291 -0.35 -4.38 25.08
C GLY A 291 -0.50 -3.29 24.02
N GLY A 292 -0.22 -3.60 22.76
CA GLY A 292 -0.39 -2.72 21.60
C GLY A 292 -1.72 -2.94 20.86
N PRO A 293 -1.77 -2.59 19.58
CA PRO A 293 -2.94 -2.86 18.74
C PRO A 293 -3.34 -4.34 18.75
N ALA A 294 -4.65 -4.61 18.77
CA ALA A 294 -5.19 -5.97 18.85
C ALA A 294 -5.16 -6.73 17.50
N ASP A 295 -4.10 -6.54 16.74
CA ASP A 295 -3.82 -7.27 15.51
C ASP A 295 -3.16 -8.60 15.88
N LEU A 296 -3.69 -9.73 15.36
CA LEU A 296 -3.32 -11.06 15.80
C LEU A 296 -2.16 -11.67 15.01
N LEU A 297 -1.40 -12.57 15.61
CA LEU A 297 -0.42 -13.38 14.88
C LEU A 297 -1.08 -14.25 13.79
N ALA A 298 -2.35 -14.62 13.96
CA ALA A 298 -3.14 -15.30 12.93
C ALA A 298 -3.25 -14.49 11.63
N GLU A 299 -3.21 -13.15 11.69
CA GLU A 299 -3.24 -12.31 10.48
C GLU A 299 -1.94 -12.42 9.68
N ALA A 300 -0.80 -12.70 10.31
CA ALA A 300 0.46 -12.97 9.62
C ALA A 300 0.40 -14.27 8.81
N VAL A 301 -0.16 -15.34 9.42
CA VAL A 301 -0.37 -16.62 8.75
C VAL A 301 -1.38 -16.51 7.62
N HIS A 302 -2.52 -15.85 7.87
CA HIS A 302 -3.53 -15.59 6.83
C HIS A 302 -2.94 -14.75 5.68
N GLY A 303 -2.14 -13.74 6.00
CA GLY A 303 -1.43 -12.93 5.01
C GLY A 303 -0.51 -13.77 4.10
N ALA A 304 0.21 -14.74 4.67
CA ALA A 304 1.06 -15.65 3.92
C ALA A 304 0.25 -16.62 3.04
N ARG A 305 -0.86 -17.17 3.57
CA ARG A 305 -1.72 -18.15 2.87
C ARG A 305 -2.57 -17.53 1.77
N ALA A 306 -3.17 -16.36 2.02
CA ALA A 306 -4.24 -15.81 1.20
C ALA A 306 -3.96 -14.42 0.60
N GLU A 307 -2.95 -13.70 1.08
CA GLU A 307 -2.69 -12.32 0.67
C GLU A 307 -1.25 -12.09 0.18
N GLN A 308 -0.57 -13.16 -0.21
CA GLN A 308 0.78 -13.13 -0.80
C GLN A 308 1.81 -12.38 0.08
N ALA A 309 1.68 -12.41 1.42
CA ALA A 309 2.71 -11.87 2.29
C ALA A 309 3.93 -12.81 2.28
N ARG A 310 5.09 -12.30 1.91
CA ARG A 310 6.35 -13.04 1.74
C ARG A 310 7.47 -12.51 2.62
N SER A 311 7.20 -11.48 3.42
CA SER A 311 8.15 -10.91 4.39
C SER A 311 7.44 -10.44 5.66
N VAL A 312 8.21 -10.22 6.71
CA VAL A 312 7.71 -9.64 7.96
C VAL A 312 7.16 -8.23 7.71
N GLY A 313 7.84 -7.43 6.87
CA GLY A 313 7.39 -6.10 6.50
C GLY A 313 6.06 -6.08 5.75
N ASP A 314 5.82 -7.09 4.89
CA ASP A 314 4.50 -7.24 4.24
C ASP A 314 3.38 -7.33 5.28
N THR A 315 3.60 -8.07 6.36
CA THR A 315 2.61 -8.21 7.44
C THR A 315 2.49 -6.93 8.26
N LEU A 316 3.60 -6.41 8.79
CA LEU A 316 3.57 -5.32 9.76
C LEU A 316 3.22 -3.96 9.15
N LEU A 317 3.63 -3.71 7.91
CA LEU A 317 3.39 -2.43 7.21
C LEU A 317 2.12 -2.45 6.36
N ARG A 318 1.75 -3.60 5.75
CA ARG A 318 0.78 -3.61 4.66
C ARG A 318 -0.47 -4.47 4.90
N ARG A 319 -0.41 -5.49 5.77
CA ARG A 319 -1.59 -6.33 6.10
C ARG A 319 -2.24 -5.88 7.40
N THR A 320 -1.44 -5.56 8.44
CA THR A 320 -1.95 -5.16 9.76
C THR A 320 -1.81 -3.68 10.08
N ARG A 321 -0.82 -2.99 9.56
CA ARG A 321 -0.46 -1.60 9.92
C ARG A 321 0.16 -1.43 11.32
N VAL A 322 0.48 -2.49 12.02
CA VAL A 322 1.06 -2.44 13.37
C VAL A 322 2.31 -1.56 13.39
N ALA A 323 3.17 -1.67 12.37
CA ALA A 323 4.37 -0.85 12.26
C ALA A 323 4.14 0.66 12.05
N LEU A 324 2.90 1.07 11.72
CA LEU A 324 2.53 2.49 11.62
C LEU A 324 1.75 2.97 12.85
N LEU A 325 1.13 2.05 13.61
CA LEU A 325 0.33 2.38 14.78
C LEU A 325 1.13 2.32 16.07
N ALA A 326 2.16 1.46 16.10
CA ALA A 326 3.04 1.19 17.23
C ALA A 326 4.46 0.92 16.71
N ALA A 327 5.06 1.92 16.02
CA ALA A 327 6.30 1.73 15.28
C ALA A 327 7.48 1.32 16.17
N ARG A 328 7.61 1.91 17.37
CA ARG A 328 8.70 1.60 18.30
C ARG A 328 8.62 0.16 18.78
N GLU A 329 7.43 -0.30 19.19
CA GLU A 329 7.18 -1.65 19.66
C GLU A 329 7.28 -2.68 18.54
N ALA A 330 6.90 -2.31 17.31
CA ALA A 330 7.04 -3.16 16.14
C ALA A 330 8.50 -3.37 15.71
N THR A 331 9.37 -2.38 16.01
CA THR A 331 10.78 -2.39 15.61
C THR A 331 11.74 -2.81 16.75
N ASP A 332 11.25 -3.13 17.93
CA ASP A 332 12.08 -3.61 19.05
C ASP A 332 12.65 -5.04 18.83
N GLY A 333 12.27 -5.68 17.71
CA GLY A 333 12.71 -7.01 17.31
C GLY A 333 11.80 -8.15 17.80
N ALA A 334 11.09 -7.98 18.91
CA ALA A 334 10.24 -9.06 19.48
C ALA A 334 9.01 -9.32 18.59
N ALA A 335 8.32 -8.28 18.16
CA ALA A 335 7.16 -8.39 17.25
C ALA A 335 7.57 -9.00 15.91
N ALA A 336 8.67 -8.55 15.32
CA ALA A 336 9.20 -9.07 14.07
C ALA A 336 9.55 -10.57 14.17
N ALA A 337 10.20 -11.00 15.25
CA ALA A 337 10.53 -12.39 15.49
C ALA A 337 9.29 -13.27 15.61
N ARG A 338 8.27 -12.83 16.35
CA ARG A 338 6.99 -13.57 16.51
C ARG A 338 6.26 -13.70 15.16
N VAL A 339 6.21 -12.65 14.37
CA VAL A 339 5.62 -12.67 13.02
C VAL A 339 6.39 -13.62 12.11
N ALA A 340 7.72 -13.55 12.09
CA ALA A 340 8.56 -14.46 11.30
C ALA A 340 8.33 -15.93 11.68
N GLN A 341 8.28 -16.24 12.97
CA GLN A 341 7.99 -17.60 13.46
C GLN A 341 6.59 -18.08 13.08
N ALA A 342 5.58 -17.20 13.15
CA ALA A 342 4.22 -17.54 12.74
C ALA A 342 4.12 -17.86 11.25
N MET A 343 4.82 -17.08 10.40
CA MET A 343 4.84 -17.24 8.94
C MET A 343 5.70 -18.42 8.47
N ALA A 344 6.72 -18.83 9.25
CA ALA A 344 7.72 -19.80 8.84
C ALA A 344 7.16 -21.12 8.30
N PRO A 345 6.17 -21.78 8.94
CA PRO A 345 5.60 -23.02 8.42
C PRO A 345 4.92 -22.85 7.06
N GLU A 346 4.31 -21.69 6.81
CA GLU A 346 3.57 -21.39 5.58
C GLU A 346 4.50 -21.13 4.40
N LEU A 347 5.69 -20.56 4.69
CA LEU A 347 6.65 -20.14 3.68
C LEU A 347 7.84 -21.11 3.54
N GLY A 348 7.84 -22.20 4.32
CA GLY A 348 8.93 -23.18 4.31
C GLY A 348 10.24 -22.62 4.86
N TRP A 349 10.18 -21.62 5.75
CA TRP A 349 11.37 -21.09 6.39
C TRP A 349 11.85 -22.01 7.52
N ASP A 350 13.14 -22.20 7.59
CA ASP A 350 13.78 -22.75 8.76
C ASP A 350 14.03 -21.67 9.82
N ASP A 351 14.53 -22.03 10.99
CA ASP A 351 14.81 -21.12 12.10
C ASP A 351 15.85 -20.05 11.71
N ALA A 352 16.79 -20.35 10.82
CA ALA A 352 17.80 -19.39 10.38
C ALA A 352 17.17 -18.36 9.45
N GLU A 353 16.33 -18.79 8.53
CA GLU A 353 15.58 -17.92 7.62
C GLU A 353 14.58 -17.05 8.39
N ALA A 354 13.83 -17.61 9.33
CA ALA A 354 12.91 -16.84 10.16
C ALA A 354 13.62 -15.70 10.91
N ARG A 355 14.80 -15.97 11.51
CA ARG A 355 15.63 -14.95 12.15
C ARG A 355 16.12 -13.89 11.15
N ARG A 356 16.52 -14.32 9.95
CA ARG A 356 16.95 -13.40 8.90
C ARG A 356 15.80 -12.49 8.46
N GLN A 357 14.61 -13.01 8.27
CA GLN A 357 13.42 -12.24 7.89
C GLN A 357 13.03 -11.22 8.97
N ALA A 358 13.14 -11.59 10.24
CA ALA A 358 12.92 -10.66 11.35
C ALA A 358 13.98 -9.52 11.36
N ALA A 359 15.24 -9.83 11.09
CA ALA A 359 16.29 -8.83 10.98
C ALA A 359 16.11 -7.90 9.76
N MET A 360 15.74 -8.44 8.61
CA MET A 360 15.47 -7.65 7.40
C MET A 360 14.35 -6.62 7.61
N PHE A 361 13.38 -6.92 8.47
CA PHE A 361 12.34 -5.93 8.78
C PHE A 361 12.91 -4.69 9.49
N ALA A 362 13.93 -4.84 10.32
CA ALA A 362 14.57 -3.67 10.96
C ALA A 362 15.23 -2.74 9.92
N ASP A 363 15.86 -3.33 8.90
CA ASP A 363 16.45 -2.58 7.78
C ASP A 363 15.38 -1.90 6.93
N GLU A 364 14.27 -2.61 6.62
CA GLU A 364 13.12 -2.06 5.90
C GLU A 364 12.48 -0.90 6.68
N ALA A 365 12.23 -1.08 7.97
CA ALA A 365 11.66 -0.06 8.84
C ALA A 365 12.54 1.20 8.93
N ALA A 366 13.85 1.00 8.96
CA ALA A 366 14.82 2.11 8.91
C ALA A 366 14.81 2.80 7.54
N ALA A 367 14.74 2.04 6.44
CA ALA A 367 14.66 2.60 5.10
C ALA A 367 13.35 3.39 4.86
N GLU A 368 12.23 2.91 5.38
CA GLU A 368 10.93 3.60 5.35
C GLU A 368 10.83 4.78 6.33
N GLY A 369 11.72 4.85 7.33
CA GLY A 369 11.72 5.93 8.34
C GLY A 369 10.47 5.96 9.20
N ILE A 370 9.90 4.80 9.55
CA ILE A 370 8.64 4.71 10.29
C ILE A 370 8.75 5.15 11.76
N VAL A 371 9.94 5.06 12.35
CA VAL A 371 10.25 5.56 13.68
C VAL A 371 10.98 6.90 13.55
N LEU A 372 10.41 7.93 14.15
CA LEU A 372 11.10 9.21 14.25
C LEU A 372 12.08 9.15 15.39
N THR A 373 13.33 9.50 15.13
CA THR A 373 14.33 9.79 16.16
C THR A 373 14.03 11.14 16.78
N PRO A 374 14.06 11.26 18.10
CA PRO A 374 13.84 12.53 18.82
C PRO A 374 14.79 13.63 18.39
#